data_d643891538bc99952779ac85fa91bc4b
#
_entry.id   d643891538bc99952779ac85fa91bc4b
#
_cell.length_a   1.000
_cell.length_b   1.000
_cell.length_c   1.000
_cell.angle_alpha   90.00
_cell.angle_beta   90.00
_cell.angle_gamma   90.00
#
_symmetry.space_group_name_H-M   'P 1'
#
loop_
_entity.id
_entity.type
_entity.pdbx_description
1 polymer ?
#
loop_
_entity_poly.entity_id
_entity_poly.type
_entity_poly.pdbx_seq_one_letter_code
_entity_poly.pdbx_strand_id
1 'polypeptide(L)'
;MQAQRWHVNVTGGLSNYSGDLQDKAYTFDQSFFAFGAGAQYDITRNFSAISNIMVMKIGASDQFNAPDLVARNLSFQSQVLEWNLLGEYTFLDITKKAFSPFVFGGIAVFHYNPYAYDTLGRQVYLRPLSTEGEGLPQYPDQKTYSLTQFAIPFGAGIKFRVSENVVLAYEVGFRKTFTDYLDDVSTRYVDQAILQNAKGPEAVELAYRGNELKGGAPYPPAGTVRGSPKYKDMYYYTGIRVSIAILTKNDGYYGRGRIDCPRPVQ
;
A
#
# COMPACT_ATOMS: atom_id res chain seq x y z
N MET A 1 1.99 -35.98 12.52
CA MET A 1 2.11 -35.07 11.37
C MET A 1 0.95 -34.10 11.45
N GLN A 2 1.23 -32.81 11.43
CA GLN A 2 0.16 -31.82 11.49
C GLN A 2 -0.41 -31.68 10.08
N ALA A 3 -1.72 -31.77 9.93
CA ALA A 3 -2.37 -31.55 8.64
C ALA A 3 -2.06 -30.10 8.22
N GLN A 4 -1.42 -29.92 7.09
CA GLN A 4 -1.19 -28.63 6.46
C GLN A 4 -2.55 -28.08 6.06
N ARG A 5 -2.85 -26.85 6.47
CA ARG A 5 -4.17 -26.24 6.20
C ARG A 5 -4.02 -25.08 5.25
N TRP A 6 -4.86 -25.09 4.22
CA TRP A 6 -5.08 -23.94 3.37
C TRP A 6 -6.18 -23.06 3.94
N HIS A 7 -5.97 -21.74 3.88
CA HIS A 7 -6.97 -20.75 4.22
C HIS A 7 -7.21 -19.81 3.05
N VAL A 8 -8.42 -19.34 2.91
CA VAL A 8 -8.77 -18.17 2.11
C VAL A 8 -8.80 -16.96 3.04
N ASN A 9 -8.18 -15.88 2.61
CA ASN A 9 -8.11 -14.62 3.33
C ASN A 9 -8.96 -13.57 2.62
N VAL A 10 -9.70 -12.79 3.40
CA VAL A 10 -10.33 -11.56 2.97
C VAL A 10 -9.89 -10.45 3.92
N THR A 11 -9.49 -9.32 3.35
CA THR A 11 -8.90 -8.20 4.09
C THR A 11 -9.66 -6.93 3.77
N GLY A 12 -9.91 -6.11 4.78
CA GLY A 12 -10.54 -4.80 4.64
C GLY A 12 -9.99 -3.81 5.65
N GLY A 13 -9.77 -2.57 5.23
CA GLY A 13 -9.20 -1.55 6.11
C GLY A 13 -8.96 -0.22 5.44
N LEU A 14 -7.99 0.52 5.95
CA LEU A 14 -7.62 1.84 5.50
C LEU A 14 -6.17 1.84 5.00
N SER A 15 -5.91 2.59 3.95
CA SER A 15 -4.59 2.84 3.39
C SER A 15 -4.26 4.31 3.42
N ASN A 16 -2.99 4.61 3.59
CA ASN A 16 -2.44 5.95 3.66
C ASN A 16 -1.11 6.00 2.91
N TYR A 17 -0.70 7.21 2.58
CA TYR A 17 0.57 7.57 1.96
C TYR A 17 1.46 8.30 2.96
N SER A 18 2.77 8.22 2.77
CA SER A 18 3.80 9.03 3.43
C SER A 18 4.92 9.30 2.44
N GLY A 19 5.24 10.57 2.22
CA GLY A 19 6.23 11.09 1.28
C GLY A 19 6.15 12.61 1.18
N ASP A 20 6.47 13.21 0.04
CA ASP A 20 6.60 14.66 -0.13
C ASP A 20 5.31 15.48 0.09
N LEU A 21 4.12 14.87 -0.12
CA LEU A 21 2.82 15.50 0.16
C LEU A 21 2.24 15.10 1.54
N GLN A 22 2.93 14.28 2.31
CA GLN A 22 2.54 13.88 3.67
C GLN A 22 3.79 13.44 4.44
N ASP A 23 4.34 14.33 5.26
CA ASP A 23 5.57 14.13 6.03
C ASP A 23 5.38 13.24 7.27
N LYS A 24 4.13 13.09 7.76
CA LYS A 24 3.83 12.23 8.89
C LYS A 24 3.98 10.76 8.50
N ALA A 25 4.86 10.06 9.19
CA ALA A 25 5.11 8.64 8.95
C ALA A 25 3.89 7.74 9.20
N TYR A 26 2.95 8.17 10.04
CA TYR A 26 1.69 7.49 10.33
C TYR A 26 0.61 8.50 10.68
N THR A 27 -0.51 8.49 9.97
CA THR A 27 -1.65 9.36 10.21
C THR A 27 -2.95 8.67 9.78
N PHE A 28 -4.06 9.08 10.39
CA PHE A 28 -5.39 8.72 9.91
C PHE A 28 -6.02 9.82 9.05
N ASP A 29 -5.37 10.99 8.98
CA ASP A 29 -5.76 12.04 8.08
C ASP A 29 -5.57 11.57 6.64
N GLN A 30 -6.52 11.83 5.77
CA GLN A 30 -6.48 11.44 4.37
C GLN A 30 -6.43 9.91 4.14
N SER A 31 -7.10 9.14 5.01
CA SER A 31 -7.23 7.69 4.86
C SER A 31 -8.24 7.32 3.78
N PHE A 32 -7.90 6.29 3.01
CA PHE A 32 -8.75 5.71 1.97
C PHE A 32 -9.01 4.24 2.24
N PHE A 33 -10.00 3.67 1.58
CA PHE A 33 -10.31 2.24 1.74
C PHE A 33 -9.30 1.36 1.02
N ALA A 34 -9.05 0.20 1.65
CA ALA A 34 -8.24 -0.88 1.13
C ALA A 34 -8.98 -2.21 1.27
N PHE A 35 -8.93 -3.02 0.22
CA PHE A 35 -9.54 -4.35 0.20
C PHE A 35 -8.57 -5.35 -0.41
N GLY A 36 -8.64 -6.60 0.03
CA GLY A 36 -7.81 -7.64 -0.52
C GLY A 36 -8.40 -9.03 -0.32
N ALA A 37 -7.93 -9.95 -1.13
CA ALA A 37 -8.22 -11.36 -0.99
C ALA A 37 -6.97 -12.18 -1.33
N GLY A 38 -6.86 -13.36 -0.75
CA GLY A 38 -5.72 -14.22 -0.99
C GLY A 38 -5.83 -15.59 -0.38
N ALA A 39 -4.73 -16.32 -0.42
CA ALA A 39 -4.57 -17.63 0.14
C ALA A 39 -3.42 -17.67 1.14
N GLN A 40 -3.59 -18.43 2.21
CA GLN A 40 -2.58 -18.72 3.20
C GLN A 40 -2.34 -20.22 3.26
N TYR A 41 -1.08 -20.59 3.43
CA TYR A 41 -0.66 -21.97 3.66
C TYR A 41 0.16 -22.05 4.94
N ASP A 42 -0.34 -22.83 5.90
CA ASP A 42 0.36 -23.04 7.18
C ASP A 42 1.45 -24.08 7.00
N ILE A 43 2.70 -23.62 6.94
CA ILE A 43 3.89 -24.48 6.81
C ILE A 43 4.16 -25.20 8.14
N THR A 44 4.06 -24.44 9.24
CA THR A 44 4.19 -24.97 10.61
C THR A 44 3.08 -24.37 11.49
N ARG A 45 3.06 -24.69 12.79
CA ARG A 45 2.15 -24.06 13.76
C ARG A 45 2.34 -22.56 13.92
N ASN A 46 3.57 -22.10 13.65
CA ASN A 46 3.97 -20.71 13.89
C ASN A 46 4.31 -19.97 12.60
N PHE A 47 4.50 -20.66 11.48
CA PHE A 47 4.93 -20.04 10.24
C PHE A 47 3.96 -20.37 9.09
N SER A 48 3.51 -19.31 8.41
CA SER A 48 2.60 -19.37 7.28
C SER A 48 3.16 -18.60 6.08
N ALA A 49 2.90 -19.08 4.88
CA ALA A 49 3.08 -18.34 3.64
C ALA A 49 1.74 -17.78 3.17
N ILE A 50 1.71 -16.53 2.75
CA ILE A 50 0.48 -15.83 2.36
C ILE A 50 0.70 -15.17 1.01
N SER A 51 -0.24 -15.32 0.09
CA SER A 51 -0.28 -14.60 -1.18
C SER A 51 -1.61 -13.85 -1.29
N ASN A 52 -1.55 -12.52 -1.46
CA ASN A 52 -2.75 -11.69 -1.59
C ASN A 52 -2.69 -10.82 -2.84
N ILE A 53 -3.88 -10.50 -3.35
CA ILE A 53 -4.12 -9.37 -4.26
C ILE A 53 -4.85 -8.31 -3.45
N MET A 54 -4.36 -7.07 -3.47
CA MET A 54 -4.94 -5.94 -2.75
C MET A 54 -5.22 -4.78 -3.71
N VAL A 55 -6.37 -4.15 -3.52
CA VAL A 55 -6.76 -2.90 -4.19
C VAL A 55 -6.87 -1.85 -3.10
N MET A 56 -6.10 -0.79 -3.25
CA MET A 56 -6.03 0.30 -2.29
C MET A 56 -6.12 1.64 -3.03
N LYS A 57 -6.55 2.67 -2.33
CA LYS A 57 -6.43 4.04 -2.79
C LYS A 57 -5.52 4.79 -1.83
N ILE A 58 -4.57 5.55 -2.34
CA ILE A 58 -3.70 6.43 -1.57
C ILE A 58 -3.84 7.86 -2.10
N GLY A 59 -3.49 8.82 -1.29
CA GLY A 59 -3.49 10.23 -1.68
C GLY A 59 -3.06 11.12 -0.53
N ALA A 60 -2.71 12.34 -0.88
CA ALA A 60 -2.35 13.39 0.07
C ALA A 60 -2.64 14.78 -0.51
N SER A 61 -2.65 15.77 0.36
CA SER A 61 -2.82 17.17 -0.02
C SER A 61 -2.00 18.06 0.91
N ASP A 62 -1.28 19.01 0.32
CA ASP A 62 -0.48 20.01 1.03
C ASP A 62 -1.28 20.83 2.04
N GLN A 63 -2.59 20.96 1.87
CA GLN A 63 -3.43 21.72 2.81
C GLN A 63 -3.40 21.20 4.26
N PHE A 64 -2.96 19.95 4.47
CA PHE A 64 -2.84 19.32 5.80
C PHE A 64 -1.40 19.27 6.32
N ASN A 65 -0.45 19.86 5.58
CA ASN A 65 0.97 19.88 5.88
C ASN A 65 1.44 21.17 6.59
N ALA A 66 2.75 21.33 6.70
CA ALA A 66 3.39 22.53 7.23
C ALA A 66 3.10 23.76 6.33
N PRO A 67 3.11 25.00 6.90
CA PRO A 67 2.70 26.21 6.17
C PRO A 67 3.45 26.49 4.86
N ASP A 68 4.71 26.11 4.77
CA ASP A 68 5.53 26.23 3.55
C ASP A 68 5.07 25.30 2.44
N LEU A 69 4.63 24.09 2.79
CA LEU A 69 4.04 23.14 1.85
C LEU A 69 2.60 23.52 1.47
N VAL A 70 1.81 24.07 2.41
CA VAL A 70 0.47 24.59 2.12
C VAL A 70 0.50 25.62 1.00
N ALA A 71 1.54 26.46 0.94
CA ALA A 71 1.72 27.46 -0.12
C ALA A 71 1.89 26.84 -1.53
N ARG A 72 2.34 25.58 -1.64
CA ARG A 72 2.48 24.84 -2.89
C ARG A 72 1.13 24.35 -3.43
N ASN A 73 0.19 24.05 -2.53
CA ASN A 73 -1.21 23.63 -2.77
C ASN A 73 -1.36 22.40 -3.68
N LEU A 74 -0.41 21.49 -3.66
CA LEU A 74 -0.50 20.27 -4.43
C LEU A 74 -1.38 19.22 -3.74
N SER A 75 -1.97 18.37 -4.55
CA SER A 75 -2.72 17.20 -4.08
C SER A 75 -2.67 16.10 -5.13
N PHE A 76 -2.68 14.85 -4.67
CA PHE A 76 -2.78 13.71 -5.56
C PHE A 76 -3.66 12.61 -4.96
N GLN A 77 -4.09 11.73 -5.83
CA GLN A 77 -4.68 10.44 -5.49
C GLN A 77 -4.16 9.39 -6.45
N SER A 78 -4.07 8.13 -5.98
CA SER A 78 -3.69 7.01 -6.83
C SER A 78 -4.40 5.74 -6.39
N GLN A 79 -4.87 4.96 -7.36
CA GLN A 79 -5.29 3.59 -7.11
C GLN A 79 -4.05 2.69 -7.20
N VAL A 80 -3.89 1.82 -6.20
CA VAL A 80 -2.80 0.85 -6.12
C VAL A 80 -3.38 -0.55 -6.23
N LEU A 81 -2.95 -1.29 -7.23
CA LEU A 81 -3.17 -2.74 -7.34
C LEU A 81 -1.86 -3.44 -6.95
N GLU A 82 -1.88 -4.19 -5.87
CA GLU A 82 -0.72 -4.89 -5.31
C GLU A 82 -0.94 -6.41 -5.36
N TRP A 83 0.05 -7.15 -5.82
CA TRP A 83 0.21 -8.57 -5.52
C TRP A 83 1.39 -8.72 -4.56
N ASN A 84 1.18 -9.47 -3.46
CA ASN A 84 2.22 -9.72 -2.47
C ASN A 84 2.36 -11.19 -2.10
N LEU A 85 3.59 -11.55 -1.71
CA LEU A 85 3.94 -12.83 -1.12
C LEU A 85 4.61 -12.56 0.22
N LEU A 86 4.01 -13.03 1.31
CA LEU A 86 4.41 -12.76 2.67
C LEU A 86 4.75 -14.05 3.42
N GLY A 87 5.80 -14.00 4.23
CA GLY A 87 6.05 -14.92 5.33
C GLY A 87 5.52 -14.32 6.63
N GLU A 88 4.75 -15.07 7.37
CA GLU A 88 4.17 -14.64 8.64
C GLU A 88 4.60 -15.56 9.76
N TYR A 89 5.08 -14.97 10.88
CA TYR A 89 5.43 -15.68 12.10
C TYR A 89 4.47 -15.34 13.24
N THR A 90 3.77 -16.34 13.73
CA THR A 90 2.81 -16.26 14.84
C THR A 90 3.50 -16.72 16.12
N PHE A 91 3.58 -15.86 17.13
CA PHE A 91 4.39 -16.14 18.34
C PHE A 91 3.81 -17.24 19.23
N LEU A 92 2.50 -17.31 19.35
CA LEU A 92 1.82 -18.30 20.18
C LEU A 92 1.01 -19.28 19.30
N ASP A 93 0.95 -20.53 19.70
CA ASP A 93 0.13 -21.54 19.03
C ASP A 93 -1.37 -21.18 19.13
N ILE A 94 -1.92 -20.64 18.04
CA ILE A 94 -3.33 -20.18 17.95
C ILE A 94 -4.33 -21.34 18.11
N THR A 95 -3.89 -22.60 17.97
CA THR A 95 -4.74 -23.77 18.23
C THR A 95 -4.97 -23.98 19.72
N LYS A 96 -4.07 -23.48 20.58
CA LYS A 96 -4.10 -23.63 22.04
C LYS A 96 -4.47 -22.34 22.76
N LYS A 97 -4.22 -21.19 22.14
CA LYS A 97 -4.45 -19.86 22.70
C LYS A 97 -5.53 -19.14 21.92
N ALA A 98 -6.35 -18.35 22.57
CA ALA A 98 -7.42 -17.57 21.93
C ALA A 98 -6.89 -16.40 21.08
N PHE A 99 -5.68 -15.91 21.39
CA PHE A 99 -5.03 -14.83 20.65
C PHE A 99 -3.52 -15.07 20.51
N SER A 100 -2.91 -14.44 19.52
CA SER A 100 -1.46 -14.42 19.33
C SER A 100 -1.02 -13.16 18.60
N PRO A 101 0.03 -12.48 19.06
CA PRO A 101 0.76 -11.53 18.22
C PRO A 101 1.39 -12.24 17.03
N PHE A 102 1.61 -11.51 15.94
CA PHE A 102 2.36 -11.99 14.78
C PHE A 102 3.10 -10.84 14.11
N VAL A 103 4.11 -11.21 13.33
CA VAL A 103 4.82 -10.31 12.42
C VAL A 103 4.85 -10.93 11.04
N PHE A 104 4.97 -10.09 10.03
CA PHE A 104 5.08 -10.55 8.65
C PHE A 104 6.05 -9.69 7.86
N GLY A 105 6.58 -10.26 6.78
CA GLY A 105 7.39 -9.56 5.81
C GLY A 105 7.47 -10.34 4.51
N GLY A 106 7.82 -9.65 3.42
CA GLY A 106 7.86 -10.30 2.12
C GLY A 106 8.21 -9.37 0.97
N ILE A 107 7.69 -9.71 -0.20
CA ILE A 107 7.88 -8.96 -1.43
C ILE A 107 6.52 -8.64 -2.06
N ALA A 108 6.46 -7.53 -2.78
CA ALA A 108 5.27 -7.14 -3.54
C ALA A 108 5.66 -6.52 -4.88
N VAL A 109 4.78 -6.70 -5.85
CA VAL A 109 4.73 -5.92 -7.09
C VAL A 109 3.44 -5.13 -7.06
N PHE A 110 3.52 -3.84 -7.33
CA PHE A 110 2.35 -2.98 -7.35
C PHE A 110 2.31 -2.10 -8.58
N HIS A 111 1.11 -1.81 -9.03
CA HIS A 111 0.82 -0.86 -10.10
C HIS A 111 0.04 0.31 -9.52
N TYR A 112 0.44 1.52 -9.88
CA TYR A 112 -0.17 2.77 -9.44
C TYR A 112 -0.21 3.76 -10.60
N ASN A 113 -1.06 4.78 -10.51
CA ASN A 113 -1.11 5.84 -11.52
C ASN A 113 -1.64 7.12 -10.86
N PRO A 114 -0.75 8.06 -10.46
CA PRO A 114 -1.14 9.26 -9.76
C PRO A 114 -1.95 10.19 -10.65
N TYR A 115 -2.99 10.77 -10.07
CA TYR A 115 -3.84 11.76 -10.69
C TYR A 115 -4.20 12.87 -9.71
N ALA A 116 -4.54 14.03 -10.24
CA ALA A 116 -5.11 15.14 -9.49
C ALA A 116 -6.39 15.63 -10.18
N TYR A 117 -7.11 16.51 -9.51
CA TYR A 117 -8.25 17.19 -10.12
C TYR A 117 -7.82 18.59 -10.52
N ASP A 118 -8.12 18.98 -11.78
CA ASP A 118 -7.89 20.33 -12.26
C ASP A 118 -8.89 21.35 -11.65
N THR A 119 -8.75 22.63 -11.98
CA THR A 119 -9.66 23.69 -11.52
C THR A 119 -11.11 23.52 -11.99
N LEU A 120 -11.35 22.70 -13.01
CA LEU A 120 -12.70 22.34 -13.50
C LEU A 120 -13.25 21.07 -12.85
N GLY A 121 -12.50 20.44 -11.93
CA GLY A 121 -12.89 19.19 -11.27
C GLY A 121 -12.72 17.94 -12.13
N ARG A 122 -11.98 17.99 -13.24
CA ARG A 122 -11.69 16.83 -14.08
C ARG A 122 -10.49 16.07 -13.53
N GLN A 123 -10.58 14.76 -13.55
CA GLN A 123 -9.47 13.89 -13.18
C GLN A 123 -8.40 13.87 -14.27
N VAL A 124 -7.17 14.21 -13.93
CA VAL A 124 -6.04 14.28 -14.86
C VAL A 124 -4.89 13.45 -14.29
N TYR A 125 -4.38 12.51 -15.08
CA TYR A 125 -3.21 11.71 -14.71
C TYR A 125 -1.93 12.53 -14.82
N LEU A 126 -1.10 12.48 -13.77
CA LEU A 126 0.07 13.37 -13.63
C LEU A 126 1.26 12.92 -14.47
N ARG A 127 1.53 11.61 -14.54
CA ARG A 127 2.70 11.08 -15.26
C ARG A 127 2.84 11.56 -16.72
N PRO A 128 1.77 11.65 -17.55
CA PRO A 128 1.88 12.16 -18.93
C PRO A 128 2.25 13.64 -19.01
N LEU A 129 2.01 14.41 -17.94
CA LEU A 129 2.25 15.84 -17.89
C LEU A 129 3.72 16.20 -17.69
N SER A 130 4.56 15.25 -17.22
CA SER A 130 5.99 15.49 -16.97
C SER A 130 6.24 16.73 -16.12
N THR A 131 5.56 16.83 -14.97
CA THR A 131 5.49 18.02 -14.11
C THR A 131 6.86 18.52 -13.63
N GLU A 132 7.85 17.64 -13.60
CA GLU A 132 9.26 17.93 -13.29
C GLU A 132 10.19 17.77 -14.51
N GLY A 133 9.60 17.73 -15.74
CA GLY A 133 10.35 17.66 -16.99
C GLY A 133 10.77 16.25 -17.39
N GLU A 134 10.16 15.22 -16.82
CA GLU A 134 10.51 13.82 -17.08
C GLU A 134 10.33 13.47 -18.56
N GLY A 135 11.42 13.03 -19.16
CA GLY A 135 11.47 12.65 -20.58
C GLY A 135 11.45 13.83 -21.57
N LEU A 136 11.52 15.07 -21.09
CA LEU A 136 11.70 16.23 -21.97
C LEU A 136 13.15 16.35 -22.43
N PRO A 137 13.42 16.69 -23.72
CA PRO A 137 14.78 16.84 -24.23
C PRO A 137 15.62 17.90 -23.52
N GLN A 138 14.97 18.92 -22.97
CA GLN A 138 15.62 20.02 -22.21
C GLN A 138 16.09 19.58 -20.82
N TYR A 139 15.57 18.45 -20.31
CA TYR A 139 15.89 17.88 -19.00
C TYR A 139 16.29 16.40 -19.14
N PRO A 140 17.44 16.09 -19.77
CA PRO A 140 17.84 14.71 -20.13
C PRO A 140 18.10 13.82 -18.92
N ASP A 141 18.38 14.40 -17.76
CA ASP A 141 18.59 13.68 -16.50
C ASP A 141 17.26 13.27 -15.83
N GLN A 142 16.15 13.91 -16.18
CA GLN A 142 14.82 13.60 -15.67
C GLN A 142 14.17 12.47 -16.48
N LYS A 143 14.24 11.25 -15.95
CA LYS A 143 13.68 10.08 -16.61
C LYS A 143 12.22 9.86 -16.18
N THR A 144 11.40 9.47 -17.14
CA THR A 144 10.02 9.05 -16.87
C THR A 144 10.00 7.84 -15.94
N TYR A 145 9.25 7.92 -14.86
CA TYR A 145 9.12 6.83 -13.89
C TYR A 145 8.20 5.70 -14.37
N SER A 146 8.42 4.49 -13.87
CA SER A 146 7.55 3.33 -14.16
C SER A 146 6.36 3.32 -13.21
N LEU A 147 5.17 3.02 -13.73
CA LEU A 147 3.95 2.85 -12.93
C LEU A 147 3.85 1.48 -12.24
N THR A 148 4.71 0.53 -12.62
CA THR A 148 4.79 -0.78 -11.96
C THR A 148 6.13 -0.88 -11.25
N GLN A 149 6.10 -1.13 -9.95
CA GLN A 149 7.24 -1.07 -9.06
C GLN A 149 7.24 -2.25 -8.08
N PHE A 150 8.38 -2.46 -7.42
CA PHE A 150 8.54 -3.39 -6.33
C PHE A 150 8.41 -2.68 -4.98
N ALA A 151 7.92 -3.41 -3.97
CA ALA A 151 7.92 -2.98 -2.59
C ALA A 151 8.34 -4.12 -1.66
N ILE A 152 8.76 -3.76 -0.46
CA ILE A 152 9.00 -4.67 0.66
C ILE A 152 7.91 -4.44 1.69
N PRO A 153 6.85 -5.28 1.72
CA PRO A 153 5.85 -5.27 2.78
C PRO A 153 6.45 -5.82 4.07
N PHE A 154 6.14 -5.17 5.19
CA PHE A 154 6.44 -5.67 6.53
C PHE A 154 5.43 -5.10 7.53
N GLY A 155 5.21 -5.82 8.62
CA GLY A 155 4.24 -5.35 9.60
C GLY A 155 4.05 -6.30 10.76
N ALA A 156 3.07 -5.98 11.57
CA ALA A 156 2.71 -6.75 12.75
C ALA A 156 1.20 -6.68 13.00
N GLY A 157 0.72 -7.57 13.86
CA GLY A 157 -0.69 -7.59 14.23
C GLY A 157 -0.99 -8.54 15.37
N ILE A 158 -2.27 -8.70 15.64
CA ILE A 158 -2.79 -9.64 16.63
C ILE A 158 -3.87 -10.49 15.97
N LYS A 159 -3.78 -11.81 16.15
CA LYS A 159 -4.78 -12.78 15.71
C LYS A 159 -5.67 -13.20 16.86
N PHE A 160 -6.93 -13.44 16.56
CA PHE A 160 -7.94 -13.99 17.44
C PHE A 160 -8.58 -15.22 16.79
N ARG A 161 -8.56 -16.35 17.47
CA ARG A 161 -9.28 -17.52 17.02
C ARG A 161 -10.77 -17.37 17.37
N VAL A 162 -11.60 -17.19 16.36
CA VAL A 162 -13.06 -17.07 16.50
C VAL A 162 -13.70 -18.47 16.57
N SER A 163 -13.21 -19.39 15.73
CA SER A 163 -13.64 -20.80 15.73
C SER A 163 -12.48 -21.72 15.29
N GLU A 164 -12.74 -23.02 15.18
CA GLU A 164 -11.74 -23.97 14.66
C GLU A 164 -11.28 -23.67 13.23
N ASN A 165 -12.15 -23.04 12.45
CA ASN A 165 -11.91 -22.76 11.04
C ASN A 165 -11.78 -21.28 10.70
N VAL A 166 -12.02 -20.37 11.65
CA VAL A 166 -12.03 -18.91 11.42
C VAL A 166 -11.10 -18.21 12.38
N VAL A 167 -10.16 -17.46 11.80
CA VAL A 167 -9.23 -16.58 12.50
C VAL A 167 -9.47 -15.14 12.03
N LEU A 168 -9.62 -14.24 12.99
CA LEU A 168 -9.67 -12.80 12.78
C LEU A 168 -8.31 -12.21 13.14
N ALA A 169 -7.76 -11.34 12.32
CA ALA A 169 -6.53 -10.61 12.61
C ALA A 169 -6.74 -9.11 12.42
N TYR A 170 -6.18 -8.32 13.33
CA TYR A 170 -5.96 -6.89 13.13
C TYR A 170 -4.48 -6.70 12.81
N GLU A 171 -4.17 -5.96 11.74
CA GLU A 171 -2.81 -5.80 11.27
C GLU A 171 -2.50 -4.38 10.79
N VAL A 172 -1.25 -3.99 10.97
CA VAL A 172 -0.66 -2.77 10.40
C VAL A 172 0.52 -3.21 9.54
N GLY A 173 0.51 -2.83 8.28
CA GLY A 173 1.53 -3.23 7.32
C GLY A 173 2.04 -2.05 6.51
N PHE A 174 3.35 -1.85 6.53
CA PHE A 174 4.06 -0.83 5.77
C PHE A 174 4.59 -1.43 4.46
N ARG A 175 4.72 -0.61 3.43
CA ARG A 175 5.34 -0.95 2.15
C ARG A 175 6.46 0.04 1.89
N LYS A 176 7.69 -0.43 2.08
CA LYS A 176 8.87 0.32 1.65
C LYS A 176 8.98 0.22 0.13
N THR A 177 8.84 1.33 -0.56
CA THR A 177 9.01 1.39 -2.01
C THR A 177 10.43 1.84 -2.39
N PHE A 178 10.73 1.78 -3.68
CA PHE A 178 12.00 2.25 -4.25
C PHE A 178 11.79 3.43 -5.21
N THR A 179 10.54 3.90 -5.33
CA THR A 179 10.18 5.09 -6.10
C THR A 179 9.95 6.28 -5.17
N ASP A 180 10.05 7.46 -5.74
CA ASP A 180 9.79 8.77 -5.15
C ASP A 180 8.73 9.53 -5.95
N TYR A 181 7.94 8.80 -6.70
CA TYR A 181 6.94 9.34 -7.62
C TYR A 181 5.57 8.70 -7.41
N LEU A 182 5.25 8.26 -6.17
CA LEU A 182 3.88 7.82 -5.88
C LEU A 182 2.89 8.97 -5.98
N ASP A 183 3.37 10.18 -5.70
CA ASP A 183 2.62 11.45 -5.71
C ASP A 183 3.00 12.38 -6.87
N ASP A 184 3.88 11.94 -7.79
CA ASP A 184 4.41 12.76 -8.90
C ASP A 184 5.28 13.93 -8.44
N VAL A 185 5.84 13.88 -7.22
CA VAL A 185 6.71 14.93 -6.66
C VAL A 185 8.01 14.31 -6.17
N SER A 186 9.17 14.84 -6.61
CA SER A 186 10.47 14.28 -6.23
C SER A 186 11.58 15.33 -6.21
N THR A 187 11.66 16.21 -7.21
CA THR A 187 12.87 16.97 -7.46
C THR A 187 12.64 18.49 -7.45
N ARG A 188 12.59 19.11 -8.61
CA ARG A 188 12.59 20.57 -8.77
C ARG A 188 11.60 21.01 -9.83
N TYR A 189 11.13 22.25 -9.70
CA TYR A 189 10.35 22.90 -10.74
C TYR A 189 11.20 23.12 -11.99
N VAL A 190 10.59 22.87 -13.15
CA VAL A 190 11.15 23.16 -14.48
C VAL A 190 10.72 24.54 -14.96
N ASP A 191 11.31 25.01 -16.06
CA ASP A 191 10.89 26.27 -16.66
C ASP A 191 9.43 26.19 -17.14
N GLN A 192 8.63 27.18 -16.72
CA GLN A 192 7.19 27.21 -17.00
C GLN A 192 6.90 27.24 -18.51
N ALA A 193 7.66 28.04 -19.29
CA ALA A 193 7.43 28.17 -20.72
C ALA A 193 7.82 26.89 -21.47
N ILE A 194 8.90 26.22 -21.05
CA ILE A 194 9.30 24.92 -21.61
C ILE A 194 8.24 23.88 -21.34
N LEU A 195 7.72 23.77 -20.10
CA LEU A 195 6.67 22.83 -19.72
C LEU A 195 5.38 23.10 -20.50
N GLN A 196 4.96 24.36 -20.57
CA GLN A 196 3.76 24.77 -21.31
C GLN A 196 3.86 24.46 -22.80
N ASN A 197 5.01 24.71 -23.43
CA ASN A 197 5.22 24.43 -24.85
C ASN A 197 5.26 22.93 -25.14
N ALA A 198 5.80 22.12 -24.25
CA ALA A 198 5.95 20.69 -24.42
C ALA A 198 4.69 19.88 -24.07
N LYS A 199 3.93 20.29 -23.05
CA LYS A 199 2.85 19.51 -22.43
C LYS A 199 1.53 20.28 -22.29
N GLY A 200 1.52 21.58 -22.58
CA GLY A 200 0.33 22.42 -22.52
C GLY A 200 0.09 23.07 -21.15
N PRO A 201 -0.94 23.94 -21.07
CA PRO A 201 -1.24 24.71 -19.86
C PRO A 201 -1.65 23.85 -18.66
N GLU A 202 -2.31 22.71 -18.89
CA GLU A 202 -2.73 21.77 -17.85
C GLU A 202 -1.52 21.19 -17.07
N ALA A 203 -0.39 20.96 -17.74
CA ALA A 203 0.84 20.52 -17.08
C ALA A 203 1.41 21.58 -16.15
N VAL A 204 1.35 22.85 -16.52
CA VAL A 204 1.78 23.98 -15.69
C VAL A 204 0.85 24.14 -14.49
N GLU A 205 -0.48 24.06 -14.70
CA GLU A 205 -1.48 24.14 -13.65
C GLU A 205 -1.24 23.06 -12.57
N LEU A 206 -1.04 21.79 -12.99
CA LEU A 206 -0.89 20.68 -12.05
C LEU A 206 0.54 20.51 -11.49
N ALA A 207 1.54 21.15 -12.11
CA ALA A 207 2.88 21.21 -11.56
C ALA A 207 2.96 22.14 -10.32
N TYR A 208 2.18 23.24 -10.30
CA TYR A 208 2.14 24.19 -9.20
C TYR A 208 0.76 24.84 -9.09
N ARG A 209 0.17 24.82 -7.90
CA ARG A 209 -1.18 25.31 -7.63
C ARG A 209 -1.26 26.41 -6.57
N GLY A 210 -0.11 26.91 -6.12
CA GLY A 210 -0.07 27.97 -5.13
C GLY A 210 -0.71 29.29 -5.61
N ASN A 211 -0.69 29.56 -6.90
CA ASN A 211 -1.35 30.70 -7.52
C ASN A 211 -2.90 30.66 -7.45
N GLU A 212 -3.50 29.50 -7.14
CA GLU A 212 -4.95 29.38 -6.88
C GLU A 212 -5.35 29.88 -5.50
N LEU A 213 -4.38 30.01 -4.57
CA LEU A 213 -4.62 30.49 -3.23
C LEU A 213 -4.77 32.02 -3.22
N LYS A 214 -5.59 32.54 -2.31
CA LYS A 214 -5.73 33.98 -2.12
C LYS A 214 -4.40 34.62 -1.69
N GLY A 215 -3.82 35.44 -2.57
CA GLY A 215 -2.50 36.04 -2.37
C GLY A 215 -1.34 35.06 -2.60
N GLY A 216 -1.61 33.94 -3.29
CA GLY A 216 -0.60 32.94 -3.61
C GLY A 216 0.47 33.46 -4.56
N ALA A 217 1.66 32.87 -4.47
CA ALA A 217 2.80 33.22 -5.30
C ALA A 217 2.63 32.76 -6.74
N PRO A 218 3.30 33.39 -7.71
CA PRO A 218 3.34 32.89 -9.09
C PRO A 218 4.14 31.56 -9.15
N TYR A 219 4.10 30.91 -10.33
CA TYR A 219 4.87 29.70 -10.60
C TYR A 219 6.35 29.90 -10.22
N PRO A 220 6.97 28.98 -9.45
CA PRO A 220 8.33 29.15 -8.96
C PRO A 220 9.37 29.17 -10.08
N PRO A 221 10.51 29.86 -9.92
CA PRO A 221 11.62 29.81 -10.87
C PRO A 221 12.13 28.38 -11.09
N ALA A 222 12.59 28.08 -12.31
CA ALA A 222 13.21 26.80 -12.63
C ALA A 222 14.38 26.49 -11.67
N GLY A 223 14.45 25.24 -11.21
CA GLY A 223 15.44 24.78 -10.23
C GLY A 223 15.05 24.97 -8.76
N THR A 224 13.94 25.64 -8.46
CA THR A 224 13.36 25.67 -7.11
C THR A 224 12.98 24.26 -6.67
N VAL A 225 13.22 23.89 -5.42
CA VAL A 225 12.91 22.58 -4.86
C VAL A 225 11.38 22.39 -4.88
N ARG A 226 10.92 21.25 -5.42
CA ARG A 226 9.52 20.82 -5.43
C ARG A 226 9.28 19.66 -4.47
N GLY A 227 10.19 18.70 -4.44
CA GLY A 227 10.21 17.55 -3.56
C GLY A 227 11.63 17.21 -3.09
N SER A 228 11.79 16.07 -2.44
CA SER A 228 13.06 15.60 -1.90
C SER A 228 13.39 14.16 -2.35
N PRO A 229 14.25 13.97 -3.36
CA PRO A 229 14.59 12.63 -3.86
C PRO A 229 15.34 11.76 -2.86
N LYS A 230 15.69 12.32 -1.70
CA LYS A 230 16.43 11.62 -0.64
C LYS A 230 15.58 10.56 0.07
N TYR A 231 14.31 10.84 0.29
CA TYR A 231 13.40 9.97 1.00
C TYR A 231 12.42 9.36 0.01
N LYS A 232 12.43 8.03 -0.09
CA LYS A 232 11.50 7.32 -0.97
C LYS A 232 10.12 7.24 -0.36
N ASP A 233 9.12 7.35 -1.19
CA ASP A 233 7.72 7.25 -0.79
C ASP A 233 7.38 5.91 -0.16
N MET A 234 6.45 5.93 0.77
CA MET A 234 5.90 4.75 1.42
C MET A 234 4.38 4.79 1.39
N TYR A 235 3.76 3.64 1.41
CA TYR A 235 2.34 3.53 1.73
C TYR A 235 2.13 2.46 2.79
N TYR A 236 1.05 2.56 3.51
CA TYR A 236 0.74 1.61 4.58
C TYR A 236 -0.76 1.31 4.63
N TYR A 237 -1.06 0.23 5.28
CA TYR A 237 -2.38 -0.31 5.43
C TYR A 237 -2.60 -0.67 6.90
N THR A 238 -3.79 -0.41 7.40
CA THR A 238 -4.28 -0.89 8.69
C THR A 238 -5.68 -1.45 8.54
N GLY A 239 -5.94 -2.63 9.09
CA GLY A 239 -7.25 -3.23 8.92
C GLY A 239 -7.40 -4.62 9.51
N ILE A 240 -8.46 -5.28 9.09
CA ILE A 240 -8.88 -6.58 9.56
C ILE A 240 -8.73 -7.60 8.43
N ARG A 241 -8.15 -8.75 8.77
CA ARG A 241 -8.10 -9.94 7.91
C ARG A 241 -8.90 -11.06 8.53
N VAL A 242 -9.78 -11.65 7.75
CA VAL A 242 -10.52 -12.86 8.07
C VAL A 242 -9.91 -14.02 7.30
N SER A 243 -9.44 -15.03 8.01
CA SER A 243 -8.86 -16.25 7.42
C SER A 243 -9.78 -17.44 7.71
N ILE A 244 -10.22 -18.12 6.65
CA ILE A 244 -11.15 -19.25 6.73
C ILE A 244 -10.42 -20.50 6.23
N ALA A 245 -10.29 -21.52 7.08
CA ALA A 245 -9.66 -22.79 6.73
C ALA A 245 -10.49 -23.55 5.68
N ILE A 246 -9.82 -23.99 4.61
CA ILE A 246 -10.42 -24.88 3.61
C ILE A 246 -10.27 -26.30 4.14
N LEU A 247 -11.39 -26.94 4.48
CA LEU A 247 -11.42 -28.35 4.87
C LEU A 247 -11.09 -29.21 3.65
N THR A 248 -9.89 -29.79 3.61
CA THR A 248 -9.59 -30.82 2.65
C THR A 248 -10.25 -32.15 3.11
N LYS A 249 -10.90 -32.84 2.18
CA LYS A 249 -11.67 -34.06 2.43
C LYS A 249 -10.89 -35.21 3.11
N ASN A 250 -9.58 -35.03 3.35
CA ASN A 250 -8.70 -36.01 4.01
C ASN A 250 -8.67 -35.91 5.53
N ASP A 251 -9.25 -34.87 6.15
CA ASP A 251 -9.25 -34.74 7.61
C ASP A 251 -10.29 -35.66 8.31
N GLY A 252 -11.13 -36.33 7.56
CA GLY A 252 -12.20 -37.16 8.06
C GLY A 252 -11.85 -38.67 8.34
N TYR A 253 -10.62 -39.10 8.07
CA TYR A 253 -10.30 -40.52 8.16
C TYR A 253 -9.49 -40.96 9.38
N TYR A 254 -9.08 -40.07 10.25
CA TYR A 254 -8.27 -40.44 11.44
C TYR A 254 -8.96 -40.21 12.79
N GLY A 255 -10.30 -40.16 12.82
CA GLY A 255 -11.08 -39.93 14.04
C GLY A 255 -11.99 -41.07 14.50
N ARG A 256 -11.98 -42.23 13.86
CA ARG A 256 -12.65 -43.43 14.39
C ARG A 256 -11.63 -44.52 14.72
N GLY A 257 -10.97 -44.33 15.86
CA GLY A 257 -10.36 -45.46 16.53
C GLY A 257 -11.43 -46.51 16.77
N ARG A 258 -11.34 -47.66 16.08
CA ARG A 258 -12.04 -48.87 16.49
C ARG A 258 -11.60 -49.15 17.90
N ILE A 259 -12.50 -48.95 18.86
CA ILE A 259 -12.39 -49.55 20.17
C ILE A 259 -12.73 -51.03 19.95
N ASP A 260 -11.74 -51.85 19.70
CA ASP A 260 -11.92 -53.29 19.79
C ASP A 260 -12.14 -53.62 21.26
N CYS A 261 -13.35 -54.00 21.61
CA CYS A 261 -13.64 -54.55 22.91
C CYS A 261 -12.79 -55.83 23.13
N PRO A 262 -12.10 -56.00 24.28
CA PRO A 262 -11.40 -57.22 24.57
C PRO A 262 -12.39 -58.38 24.65
N ARG A 263 -12.10 -59.48 23.94
CA ARG A 263 -12.90 -60.72 24.02
C ARG A 263 -12.78 -61.27 25.43
N PRO A 264 -13.86 -61.70 26.07
CA PRO A 264 -13.77 -62.41 27.33
C PRO A 264 -13.02 -63.73 27.11
N VAL A 265 -12.00 -63.97 27.91
CA VAL A 265 -11.31 -65.27 27.97
C VAL A 265 -12.19 -66.22 28.75
N GLN A 266 -12.56 -67.35 28.11
CA GLN A 266 -13.20 -68.52 28.80
C GLN A 266 -12.15 -69.32 29.56
#